data_ab749f5e1f4c5a89aff5c7b6ed17a2c3
#
_entry.id   ab749f5e1f4c5a89aff5c7b6ed17a2c3
#
_cell.length_a   1.000
_cell.length_b   1.000
_cell.length_c   1.000
_cell.angle_alpha   90.00
_cell.angle_beta   90.00
_cell.angle_gamma   90.00
#
_symmetry.space_group_name_H-M   'P 1'
#
loop_
_entity.id
_entity.type
_entity.pdbx_description
1 polymer ?
#
loop_
_entity_poly.entity_id
_entity_poly.type
_entity_poly.pdbx_seq_one_letter_code
_entity_poly.pdbx_strand_id
1 'polypeptide(L)'
;MKRVTLCALALAVPLAASAAPESYTLDPHHTYPHFAVEHLGVSLYWGRFDRSSGKFTIDRAARKGTLELAVETASVSTGDNERDGRPRTLDEHLKSADFFNVAEFPRMTFKADSATFAGDSPAEISGQLTLLGVTRPLTLKVERWVCKDHPFSKKPMCGGNASGALKRSDFGMKYGLAAVSDEVRLYVQFEGYKD
;
A
#
# COMPACT_ATOMS: atom_id res chain seq x y z
N MET A 1 54.27 -22.60 50.71
CA MET A 1 53.63 -22.68 49.42
C MET A 1 52.25 -22.05 49.52
N LYS A 2 52.06 -20.80 48.99
CA LYS A 2 50.78 -20.06 49.03
C LYS A 2 50.00 -20.35 47.73
N ARG A 3 48.81 -20.93 47.85
CA ARG A 3 47.92 -21.21 46.69
C ARG A 3 47.14 -19.91 46.37
N VAL A 4 47.34 -19.36 45.20
CA VAL A 4 46.54 -18.22 44.66
C VAL A 4 45.36 -18.83 43.92
N THR A 5 44.15 -18.61 44.45
CA THR A 5 42.90 -19.02 43.79
C THR A 5 42.49 -17.87 42.87
N LEU A 6 42.57 -18.09 41.57
CA LEU A 6 42.03 -17.16 40.55
C LEU A 6 40.51 -17.35 40.48
N CYS A 7 39.75 -16.34 40.91
CA CYS A 7 38.33 -16.27 40.66
C CYS A 7 38.11 -15.70 39.25
N ALA A 8 37.62 -16.53 38.31
CA ALA A 8 37.19 -16.10 36.98
C ALA A 8 35.79 -15.44 37.12
N LEU A 9 35.75 -14.13 36.90
CA LEU A 9 34.51 -13.37 36.85
C LEU A 9 33.88 -13.59 35.43
N ALA A 10 32.83 -14.39 35.34
CA ALA A 10 32.07 -14.56 34.09
C ALA A 10 31.20 -13.30 33.88
N LEU A 11 31.55 -12.46 32.90
CA LEU A 11 30.69 -11.38 32.44
C LEU A 11 29.48 -12.00 31.67
N ALA A 12 28.31 -11.97 32.29
CA ALA A 12 27.06 -12.26 31.61
C ALA A 12 26.72 -11.06 30.72
N VAL A 13 26.85 -11.21 29.39
CA VAL A 13 26.38 -10.23 28.40
C VAL A 13 24.86 -10.40 28.33
N PRO A 14 24.06 -9.35 28.63
CA PRO A 14 22.63 -9.45 28.47
C PRO A 14 22.31 -9.63 26.98
N LEU A 15 21.65 -10.74 26.56
CA LEU A 15 21.00 -10.85 25.27
C LEU A 15 19.88 -9.80 25.25
N ALA A 16 20.04 -8.77 24.42
CA ALA A 16 18.95 -7.86 24.13
C ALA A 16 17.83 -8.67 23.46
N ALA A 17 16.72 -8.86 24.16
CA ALA A 17 15.51 -9.45 23.56
C ALA A 17 15.05 -8.51 22.44
N SER A 18 15.16 -8.95 21.18
CA SER A 18 14.55 -8.24 20.04
C SER A 18 13.04 -8.25 20.24
N ALA A 19 12.42 -7.08 20.24
CA ALA A 19 10.96 -6.99 20.25
C ALA A 19 10.41 -7.72 19.02
N ALA A 20 9.34 -8.51 19.20
CA ALA A 20 8.69 -9.18 18.08
C ALA A 20 8.11 -8.16 17.09
N PRO A 21 8.05 -8.49 15.79
CA PRO A 21 7.39 -7.64 14.80
C PRO A 21 5.96 -7.32 15.22
N GLU A 22 5.57 -6.06 15.06
CA GLU A 22 4.20 -5.61 15.31
C GLU A 22 3.35 -5.86 14.07
N SER A 23 2.17 -6.47 14.25
CA SER A 23 1.21 -6.74 13.18
C SER A 23 0.01 -5.79 13.28
N TYR A 24 -0.47 -5.34 12.11
CA TYR A 24 -1.57 -4.40 11.97
C TYR A 24 -2.54 -4.87 10.88
N THR A 25 -3.83 -4.85 11.18
CA THR A 25 -4.89 -5.04 10.20
C THR A 25 -5.33 -3.68 9.66
N LEU A 26 -5.35 -3.53 8.32
CA LEU A 26 -5.79 -2.29 7.66
C LEU A 26 -7.27 -2.03 7.93
N ASP A 27 -7.60 -0.77 8.25
CA ASP A 27 -8.97 -0.31 8.39
C ASP A 27 -9.57 -0.04 7.00
N PRO A 28 -10.58 -0.80 6.56
CA PRO A 28 -11.17 -0.63 5.23
C PRO A 28 -11.93 0.70 5.06
N HIS A 29 -12.29 1.37 6.16
CA HIS A 29 -12.97 2.68 6.12
C HIS A 29 -12.01 3.86 6.06
N HIS A 30 -10.69 3.62 6.24
CA HIS A 30 -9.67 4.66 6.21
C HIS A 30 -8.47 4.28 5.33
N THR A 31 -8.64 3.25 4.46
CA THR A 31 -7.60 2.81 3.52
C THR A 31 -8.13 2.87 2.10
N TYR A 32 -7.71 3.92 1.36
CA TYR A 32 -8.18 4.17 0.00
C TYR A 32 -7.00 4.36 -0.95
N PRO A 33 -6.79 3.41 -1.88
CA PRO A 33 -5.91 3.65 -3.03
C PRO A 33 -6.58 4.62 -4.02
N HIS A 34 -5.89 5.73 -4.30
CA HIS A 34 -6.27 6.73 -5.30
C HIS A 34 -5.32 6.64 -6.49
N PHE A 35 -5.81 7.06 -7.65
CA PHE A 35 -4.99 7.21 -8.85
C PHE A 35 -5.32 8.52 -9.57
N ALA A 36 -4.34 9.01 -10.34
CA ALA A 36 -4.54 10.13 -11.24
C ALA A 36 -3.88 9.84 -12.59
N VAL A 37 -4.56 10.25 -13.67
CA VAL A 37 -4.10 10.14 -15.05
C VAL A 37 -4.27 11.48 -15.77
N GLU A 38 -3.38 11.80 -16.69
CA GLU A 38 -3.58 12.97 -17.57
C GLU A 38 -4.64 12.64 -18.64
N HIS A 39 -5.56 13.56 -18.83
CA HIS A 39 -6.60 13.48 -19.85
C HIS A 39 -6.40 14.59 -20.88
N LEU A 40 -6.12 14.19 -22.13
CA LEU A 40 -5.89 15.08 -23.29
C LEU A 40 -4.78 16.14 -23.08
N GLY A 41 -3.89 15.94 -22.11
CA GLY A 41 -2.89 16.93 -21.73
C GLY A 41 -3.47 18.21 -21.12
N VAL A 42 -4.75 18.22 -20.72
CA VAL A 42 -5.47 19.39 -20.23
C VAL A 42 -5.67 19.33 -18.71
N SER A 43 -6.00 18.15 -18.19
CA SER A 43 -6.35 18.01 -16.77
C SER A 43 -5.91 16.66 -16.21
N LEU A 44 -5.85 16.56 -14.88
CA LEU A 44 -5.72 15.31 -14.17
C LEU A 44 -7.11 14.77 -13.81
N TYR A 45 -7.39 13.57 -14.27
CA TYR A 45 -8.55 12.80 -13.82
C TYR A 45 -8.18 11.98 -12.59
N TRP A 46 -9.02 12.07 -11.57
CA TRP A 46 -8.83 11.35 -10.32
C TRP A 46 -9.85 10.24 -10.16
N GLY A 47 -9.41 9.17 -9.56
CA GLY A 47 -10.28 8.09 -9.12
C GLY A 47 -9.70 7.43 -7.87
N ARG A 48 -10.51 6.60 -7.25
CA ARG A 48 -10.10 5.78 -6.09
C ARG A 48 -10.80 4.43 -6.12
N PHE A 49 -10.40 3.57 -5.21
CA PHE A 49 -11.09 2.33 -4.91
C PHE A 49 -11.66 2.42 -3.50
N ASP A 50 -12.97 2.17 -3.38
CA ASP A 50 -13.70 2.32 -2.12
C ASP A 50 -13.61 1.08 -1.21
N ARG A 51 -13.07 -0.05 -1.73
CA ARG A 51 -12.92 -1.28 -0.95
C ARG A 51 -11.54 -1.86 -1.10
N SER A 52 -10.85 -1.89 0.04
CA SER A 52 -9.55 -2.51 0.21
C SER A 52 -9.47 -3.25 1.54
N SER A 53 -8.55 -4.19 1.64
CA SER A 53 -8.26 -4.95 2.85
C SER A 53 -6.80 -5.39 2.85
N GLY A 54 -6.26 -5.68 4.03
CA GLY A 54 -4.88 -6.12 4.10
C GLY A 54 -4.31 -6.09 5.50
N LYS A 55 -3.01 -6.38 5.57
CA LYS A 55 -2.21 -6.37 6.79
C LYS A 55 -0.81 -5.86 6.50
N PHE A 56 -0.19 -5.28 7.50
CA PHE A 56 1.24 -4.97 7.44
C PHE A 56 1.92 -5.32 8.76
N THR A 57 3.22 -5.59 8.68
CA THR A 57 4.06 -5.80 9.85
C THR A 57 5.18 -4.79 9.89
N ILE A 58 5.60 -4.40 11.10
CA ILE A 58 6.75 -3.55 11.33
C ILE A 58 7.64 -4.17 12.41
N ASP A 59 8.89 -4.43 12.05
CA ASP A 59 9.97 -4.72 12.99
C ASP A 59 10.92 -3.51 13.03
N ARG A 60 10.78 -2.68 14.07
CA ARG A 60 11.56 -1.46 14.20
C ARG A 60 13.03 -1.76 14.53
N ALA A 61 13.28 -2.83 15.29
CA ALA A 61 14.62 -3.23 15.67
C ALA A 61 15.40 -3.78 14.47
N ALA A 62 14.77 -4.65 13.70
CA ALA A 62 15.36 -5.19 12.47
C ALA A 62 15.23 -4.25 11.26
N ARG A 63 14.47 -3.13 11.36
CA ARG A 63 14.17 -2.19 10.28
C ARG A 63 13.59 -2.91 9.05
N LYS A 64 12.60 -3.75 9.30
CA LYS A 64 11.88 -4.55 8.30
C LYS A 64 10.39 -4.30 8.38
N GLY A 65 9.72 -4.46 7.25
CA GLY A 65 8.27 -4.38 7.17
C GLY A 65 7.76 -5.20 6.01
N THR A 66 6.53 -5.67 6.15
CA THR A 66 5.80 -6.37 5.08
C THR A 66 4.44 -5.70 4.89
N LEU A 67 3.87 -5.81 3.70
CA LEU A 67 2.52 -5.34 3.39
C LEU A 67 1.85 -6.32 2.44
N GLU A 68 0.62 -6.70 2.77
CA GLU A 68 -0.30 -7.34 1.85
C GLU A 68 -1.55 -6.46 1.74
N LEU A 69 -1.82 -5.96 0.54
CA LEU A 69 -2.99 -5.15 0.23
C LEU A 69 -3.76 -5.81 -0.91
N ALA A 70 -5.05 -6.02 -0.71
CA ALA A 70 -5.99 -6.45 -1.73
C ALA A 70 -7.04 -5.36 -1.96
N VAL A 71 -7.34 -5.08 -3.22
CA VAL A 71 -8.28 -4.04 -3.64
C VAL A 71 -9.33 -4.67 -4.55
N GLU A 72 -10.60 -4.45 -4.27
CA GLU A 72 -11.70 -4.88 -5.12
C GLU A 72 -11.81 -3.94 -6.34
N THR A 73 -11.51 -4.44 -7.53
CA THR A 73 -11.48 -3.61 -8.76
C THR A 73 -12.84 -3.02 -9.12
N ALA A 74 -13.93 -3.71 -8.79
CA ALA A 74 -15.30 -3.22 -8.98
C ALA A 74 -15.67 -2.03 -8.08
N SER A 75 -14.86 -1.72 -7.06
CA SER A 75 -15.07 -0.56 -6.17
C SER A 75 -14.47 0.74 -6.72
N VAL A 76 -14.01 0.76 -7.98
CA VAL A 76 -13.53 1.97 -8.63
C VAL A 76 -14.63 3.03 -8.67
N SER A 77 -14.25 4.25 -8.29
CA SER A 77 -15.11 5.43 -8.24
C SER A 77 -14.32 6.67 -8.68
N THR A 78 -14.87 7.41 -9.63
CA THR A 78 -14.34 8.70 -10.11
C THR A 78 -15.27 9.86 -9.78
N GLY A 79 -16.44 9.58 -9.19
CA GLY A 79 -17.53 10.53 -9.01
C GLY A 79 -18.42 10.66 -10.25
N ASP A 80 -18.03 10.11 -11.40
CA ASP A 80 -18.86 10.06 -12.62
C ASP A 80 -19.64 8.74 -12.64
N ASN A 81 -20.77 8.73 -11.92
CA ASN A 81 -21.66 7.59 -11.73
C ASN A 81 -23.08 7.80 -12.29
N GLU A 82 -23.36 8.96 -12.89
CA GLU A 82 -24.64 9.27 -13.53
C GLU A 82 -24.48 9.37 -15.05
N ARG A 83 -25.38 8.73 -15.80
CA ARG A 83 -25.26 8.66 -17.26
C ARG A 83 -25.54 9.97 -17.97
N ASP A 84 -26.48 10.78 -17.46
CA ASP A 84 -26.85 12.07 -18.05
C ASP A 84 -27.10 12.00 -19.58
N GLY A 85 -27.78 10.95 -20.04
CA GLY A 85 -28.01 10.70 -21.46
C GLY A 85 -26.87 10.02 -22.22
N ARG A 86 -25.72 9.77 -21.59
CA ARG A 86 -24.60 9.02 -22.16
C ARG A 86 -24.87 7.50 -22.15
N PRO A 87 -24.29 6.71 -23.05
CA PRO A 87 -24.44 5.25 -23.08
C PRO A 87 -23.94 4.57 -21.79
N ARG A 88 -22.88 5.12 -21.18
CA ARG A 88 -22.26 4.62 -19.94
C ARG A 88 -21.59 5.75 -19.17
N THR A 89 -21.43 5.58 -17.87
CA THR A 89 -20.63 6.46 -17.01
C THR A 89 -19.14 6.13 -17.13
N LEU A 90 -18.25 6.96 -16.62
CA LEU A 90 -16.83 6.62 -16.55
C LEU A 90 -16.60 5.43 -15.61
N ASP A 91 -17.29 5.38 -14.46
CA ASP A 91 -17.17 4.26 -13.53
C ASP A 91 -17.59 2.92 -14.17
N GLU A 92 -18.67 2.90 -14.98
CA GLU A 92 -19.07 1.72 -15.77
C GLU A 92 -18.02 1.36 -16.81
N HIS A 93 -17.45 2.36 -17.49
CA HIS A 93 -16.39 2.13 -18.47
C HIS A 93 -15.13 1.56 -17.84
N LEU A 94 -14.69 2.11 -16.72
CA LEU A 94 -13.50 1.61 -16.00
C LEU A 94 -13.67 0.15 -15.55
N LYS A 95 -14.89 -0.29 -15.26
CA LYS A 95 -15.18 -1.69 -14.89
C LYS A 95 -15.15 -2.66 -16.06
N SER A 96 -15.23 -2.17 -17.30
CA SER A 96 -15.27 -3.01 -18.52
C SER A 96 -13.90 -3.60 -18.88
N ALA A 97 -13.90 -4.47 -19.92
CA ALA A 97 -12.69 -5.10 -20.47
C ALA A 97 -11.68 -4.09 -21.07
N ASP A 98 -12.11 -2.86 -21.38
CA ASP A 98 -11.24 -1.79 -21.86
C ASP A 98 -10.22 -1.35 -20.78
N PHE A 99 -10.57 -1.54 -19.47
CA PHE A 99 -9.76 -1.09 -18.34
C PHE A 99 -9.54 -2.19 -17.29
N PHE A 100 -10.31 -2.20 -16.19
CA PHE A 100 -10.05 -3.13 -15.08
C PHE A 100 -10.59 -4.54 -15.31
N ASN A 101 -11.49 -4.75 -16.29
CA ASN A 101 -12.10 -6.04 -16.61
C ASN A 101 -12.52 -6.80 -15.33
N VAL A 102 -13.36 -6.15 -14.52
CA VAL A 102 -13.66 -6.60 -13.16
C VAL A 102 -14.34 -7.97 -13.09
N ALA A 103 -14.95 -8.41 -14.20
CA ALA A 103 -15.57 -9.72 -14.31
C ALA A 103 -14.53 -10.85 -14.31
N GLU A 104 -13.37 -10.63 -14.92
CA GLU A 104 -12.28 -11.60 -15.00
C GLU A 104 -11.25 -11.37 -13.87
N PHE A 105 -10.98 -10.10 -13.54
CA PHE A 105 -10.00 -9.70 -12.55
C PHE A 105 -10.66 -8.91 -11.40
N PRO A 106 -11.43 -9.56 -10.51
CA PRO A 106 -12.20 -8.89 -9.46
C PRO A 106 -11.32 -8.24 -8.39
N ARG A 107 -10.01 -8.55 -8.37
CA ARG A 107 -9.05 -8.02 -7.40
C ARG A 107 -7.72 -7.68 -8.04
N MET A 108 -7.11 -6.60 -7.55
CA MET A 108 -5.67 -6.36 -7.69
C MET A 108 -5.01 -6.49 -6.32
N THR A 109 -3.73 -6.88 -6.28
CA THR A 109 -3.02 -7.11 -5.03
C THR A 109 -1.63 -6.49 -5.08
N PHE A 110 -1.21 -5.91 -3.96
CA PHE A 110 0.17 -5.48 -3.76
C PHE A 110 0.76 -6.23 -2.57
N LYS A 111 1.88 -6.92 -2.79
CA LYS A 111 2.61 -7.66 -1.76
C LYS A 111 4.03 -7.13 -1.70
N ALA A 112 4.40 -6.62 -0.54
CA ALA A 112 5.73 -6.13 -0.26
C ALA A 112 6.35 -6.88 0.92
N ASP A 113 7.59 -7.27 0.76
CA ASP A 113 8.43 -7.93 1.77
C ASP A 113 9.68 -7.10 2.10
N SER A 114 9.80 -5.92 1.49
CA SER A 114 10.93 -5.02 1.64
C SER A 114 10.47 -3.58 1.92
N ALA A 115 11.05 -3.00 2.96
CA ALA A 115 10.89 -1.60 3.30
C ALA A 115 12.25 -0.99 3.66
N THR A 116 12.51 0.24 3.19
CA THR A 116 13.59 1.08 3.70
C THR A 116 13.07 1.95 4.84
N PHE A 117 13.96 2.40 5.72
CA PHE A 117 13.59 3.19 6.90
C PHE A 117 14.41 4.47 7.00
N ALA A 118 13.76 5.56 7.35
CA ALA A 118 14.35 6.81 7.80
C ALA A 118 14.08 6.94 9.31
N GLY A 119 15.12 6.72 10.13
CA GLY A 119 14.94 6.56 11.58
C GLY A 119 14.07 5.32 11.87
N ASP A 120 12.99 5.49 12.63
CA ASP A 120 12.05 4.43 13.02
C ASP A 120 10.82 4.35 12.09
N SER A 121 10.79 5.16 11.03
CA SER A 121 9.67 5.23 10.10
C SER A 121 10.01 4.59 8.76
N PRO A 122 9.11 3.81 8.14
CA PRO A 122 9.29 3.38 6.77
C PRO A 122 9.36 4.59 5.83
N ALA A 123 10.29 4.56 4.88
CA ALA A 123 10.50 5.60 3.88
C ALA A 123 10.06 5.16 2.49
N GLU A 124 10.32 3.90 2.15
CA GLU A 124 9.87 3.28 0.90
C GLU A 124 9.42 1.85 1.15
N ILE A 125 8.44 1.41 0.40
CA ILE A 125 7.91 0.05 0.43
C ILE A 125 8.00 -0.49 -0.99
N SER A 126 8.77 -1.57 -1.18
CA SER A 126 8.97 -2.21 -2.48
C SER A 126 8.34 -3.60 -2.49
N GLY A 127 7.65 -3.92 -3.56
CA GLY A 127 6.93 -5.19 -3.67
C GLY A 127 6.45 -5.47 -5.10
N GLN A 128 5.49 -6.36 -5.20
CA GLN A 128 4.90 -6.83 -6.46
C GLN A 128 3.42 -6.42 -6.52
N LEU A 129 3.07 -5.66 -7.55
CA LEU A 129 1.68 -5.36 -7.90
C LEU A 129 1.19 -6.37 -8.93
N THR A 130 0.07 -7.02 -8.65
CA THR A 130 -0.67 -7.84 -9.62
C THR A 130 -1.93 -7.09 -10.03
N LEU A 131 -2.04 -6.74 -11.30
CA LEU A 131 -3.16 -6.05 -11.93
C LEU A 131 -3.44 -6.71 -13.27
N LEU A 132 -4.72 -7.00 -13.59
CA LEU A 132 -5.14 -7.71 -14.81
C LEU A 132 -4.38 -9.04 -15.02
N GLY A 133 -4.10 -9.77 -13.93
CA GLY A 133 -3.35 -11.01 -13.96
C GLY A 133 -1.84 -10.87 -14.21
N VAL A 134 -1.35 -9.65 -14.47
CA VAL A 134 0.06 -9.37 -14.71
C VAL A 134 0.71 -8.84 -13.43
N THR A 135 1.87 -9.40 -13.07
CA THR A 135 2.64 -8.99 -11.90
C THR A 135 3.87 -8.18 -12.32
N ARG A 136 4.07 -7.02 -11.67
CA ARG A 136 5.21 -6.11 -11.91
C ARG A 136 5.71 -5.54 -10.59
N PRO A 137 7.02 -5.23 -10.51
CA PRO A 137 7.56 -4.52 -9.34
C PRO A 137 6.96 -3.12 -9.24
N LEU A 138 6.69 -2.70 -8.00
CA LEU A 138 6.23 -1.36 -7.66
C LEU A 138 6.91 -0.93 -6.37
N THR A 139 7.40 0.32 -6.35
CA THR A 139 7.89 0.97 -5.13
C THR A 139 6.97 2.14 -4.80
N LEU A 140 6.53 2.20 -3.55
CA LEU A 140 5.77 3.30 -3.00
C LEU A 140 6.65 4.06 -2.01
N LYS A 141 6.75 5.38 -2.20
CA LYS A 141 7.38 6.29 -1.25
C LYS A 141 6.39 6.62 -0.13
N VAL A 142 6.81 6.47 1.12
CA VAL A 142 6.00 6.83 2.29
C VAL A 142 6.19 8.32 2.56
N GLU A 143 5.16 9.10 2.29
CA GLU A 143 5.20 10.57 2.46
C GLU A 143 4.89 10.99 3.90
N ARG A 144 4.11 10.17 4.59
CA ARG A 144 3.73 10.39 5.99
C ARG A 144 3.59 9.04 6.68
N TRP A 145 4.08 8.96 7.91
CA TRP A 145 3.93 7.81 8.80
C TRP A 145 3.75 8.29 10.24
N VAL A 146 2.68 7.86 10.90
CA VAL A 146 2.40 8.19 12.31
C VAL A 146 1.82 6.97 13.01
N CYS A 147 2.36 6.66 14.20
CA CYS A 147 1.76 5.67 15.10
C CYS A 147 1.36 6.37 16.40
N LYS A 148 0.17 6.07 16.88
CA LYS A 148 -0.39 6.61 18.14
C LYS A 148 -1.57 5.77 18.58
N ASP A 149 -2.06 6.00 19.79
CA ASP A 149 -3.35 5.46 20.21
C ASP A 149 -4.51 6.23 19.55
N HIS A 150 -5.49 5.49 19.08
CA HIS A 150 -6.72 6.10 18.53
C HIS A 150 -7.41 6.94 19.61
N PRO A 151 -7.79 8.20 19.34
CA PRO A 151 -8.23 9.16 20.37
C PRO A 151 -9.46 8.68 21.17
N PHE A 152 -10.36 7.92 20.54
CA PHE A 152 -11.58 7.42 21.19
C PHE A 152 -11.44 5.98 21.67
N SER A 153 -11.06 5.05 20.83
CA SER A 153 -11.02 3.61 21.17
C SER A 153 -9.77 3.21 21.98
N LYS A 154 -8.75 4.08 22.04
CA LYS A 154 -7.45 3.84 22.69
C LYS A 154 -6.68 2.63 22.12
N LYS A 155 -7.11 2.08 21.00
CA LYS A 155 -6.36 1.02 20.31
C LYS A 155 -5.11 1.60 19.64
N PRO A 156 -3.94 0.97 19.78
CA PRO A 156 -2.75 1.36 19.04
C PRO A 156 -3.00 1.26 17.53
N MET A 157 -2.63 2.29 16.79
CA MET A 157 -2.79 2.37 15.36
C MET A 157 -1.55 2.99 14.70
N CYS A 158 -1.31 2.62 13.47
CA CYS A 158 -0.36 3.30 12.59
C CYS A 158 -1.05 3.63 11.26
N GLY A 159 -0.67 4.74 10.67
CA GLY A 159 -1.23 5.15 9.38
C GLY A 159 -0.39 6.23 8.71
N GLY A 160 -0.77 6.57 7.48
CA GLY A 160 -0.02 7.54 6.71
C GLY A 160 -0.49 7.67 5.27
N ASN A 161 0.43 8.19 4.47
CA ASN A 161 0.22 8.34 3.03
C ASN A 161 1.44 7.80 2.29
N ALA A 162 1.21 7.17 1.15
CA ALA A 162 2.25 6.73 0.24
C ALA A 162 1.92 7.15 -1.19
N SER A 163 2.95 7.33 -2.00
CA SER A 163 2.82 7.70 -3.42
C SER A 163 3.71 6.83 -4.30
N GLY A 164 3.37 6.75 -5.58
CA GLY A 164 4.15 6.05 -6.59
C GLY A 164 3.60 6.29 -7.99
N ALA A 165 4.16 5.61 -8.97
CA ALA A 165 3.66 5.64 -10.33
C ALA A 165 3.88 4.29 -11.02
N LEU A 166 3.05 4.01 -12.01
CA LEU A 166 3.18 2.85 -12.89
C LEU A 166 2.82 3.22 -14.33
N LYS A 167 3.18 2.39 -15.27
CA LYS A 167 2.62 2.43 -16.64
C LYS A 167 1.51 1.40 -16.75
N ARG A 168 0.30 1.84 -17.07
CA ARG A 168 -0.84 0.94 -17.22
C ARG A 168 -0.70 -0.05 -18.38
N SER A 169 0.06 0.33 -19.41
CA SER A 169 0.36 -0.54 -20.54
C SER A 169 1.22 -1.76 -20.15
N ASP A 170 2.04 -1.68 -19.09
CA ASP A 170 2.85 -2.79 -18.59
C ASP A 170 1.97 -3.93 -17.99
N PHE A 171 0.71 -3.62 -17.69
CA PHE A 171 -0.30 -4.56 -17.22
C PHE A 171 -1.34 -4.93 -18.30
N GLY A 172 -1.11 -4.50 -19.55
CA GLY A 172 -2.03 -4.79 -20.67
C GLY A 172 -3.17 -3.78 -20.85
N MET A 173 -3.32 -2.79 -19.97
CA MET A 173 -4.36 -1.75 -20.07
C MET A 173 -3.96 -0.68 -21.08
N LYS A 174 -4.37 -0.87 -22.36
CA LYS A 174 -3.93 -0.04 -23.49
C LYS A 174 -5.02 0.83 -24.11
N TYR A 175 -6.27 0.70 -23.64
CA TYR A 175 -7.36 1.48 -24.21
C TYR A 175 -7.12 3.00 -24.04
N GLY A 176 -7.37 3.77 -25.10
CA GLY A 176 -7.33 5.22 -25.05
C GLY A 176 -5.97 5.87 -24.76
N LEU A 177 -4.82 5.21 -25.04
CA LEU A 177 -3.48 5.78 -24.80
C LEU A 177 -3.21 7.10 -25.52
N ALA A 178 -3.94 7.40 -26.62
CA ALA A 178 -3.83 8.69 -27.30
C ALA A 178 -4.52 9.84 -26.56
N ALA A 179 -5.45 9.54 -25.64
CA ALA A 179 -6.25 10.54 -24.91
C ALA A 179 -5.94 10.55 -23.40
N VAL A 180 -5.54 9.40 -22.85
CA VAL A 180 -5.27 9.22 -21.42
C VAL A 180 -3.85 8.70 -21.25
N SER A 181 -3.08 9.33 -20.37
CA SER A 181 -1.67 9.00 -20.15
C SER A 181 -1.47 7.50 -19.85
N ASP A 182 -0.33 6.99 -20.27
CA ASP A 182 0.15 5.66 -19.89
C ASP A 182 0.60 5.64 -18.43
N GLU A 183 1.25 6.73 -17.99
CA GLU A 183 1.61 6.90 -16.59
C GLU A 183 0.35 7.12 -15.74
N VAL A 184 0.26 6.34 -14.67
CA VAL A 184 -0.74 6.44 -13.62
C VAL A 184 -0.03 6.80 -12.32
N ARG A 185 -0.35 7.95 -11.75
CA ARG A 185 0.15 8.36 -10.43
C ARG A 185 -0.71 7.72 -9.36
N LEU A 186 -0.07 7.17 -8.34
CA LEU A 186 -0.71 6.47 -7.23
C LEU A 186 -0.57 7.29 -5.95
N TYR A 187 -1.66 7.37 -5.19
CA TYR A 187 -1.71 7.99 -3.86
C TYR A 187 -2.52 7.08 -2.95
N VAL A 188 -1.91 6.59 -1.88
CA VAL A 188 -2.56 5.66 -0.97
C VAL A 188 -2.60 6.29 0.42
N GLN A 189 -3.81 6.61 0.92
CA GLN A 189 -3.99 6.82 2.35
C GLN A 189 -4.28 5.47 3.00
N PHE A 190 -3.75 5.27 4.19
CA PHE A 190 -3.97 4.03 4.92
C PHE A 190 -3.91 4.23 6.42
N GLU A 191 -4.72 3.48 7.12
CA GLU A 191 -4.70 3.34 8.56
C GLU A 191 -4.82 1.86 8.92
N GLY A 192 -4.20 1.44 10.03
CA GLY A 192 -4.28 0.07 10.51
C GLY A 192 -4.23 0.01 12.03
N TYR A 193 -4.98 -0.90 12.59
CA TYR A 193 -5.01 -1.16 14.03
C TYR A 193 -4.13 -2.35 14.35
N LYS A 194 -3.38 -2.24 15.46
CA LYS A 194 -2.54 -3.31 15.97
C LYS A 194 -3.41 -4.51 16.34
N ASP A 195 -3.00 -5.71 15.88
CA ASP A 195 -3.65 -6.99 16.14
C ASP A 195 -3.58 -7.43 17.61
#